data_199c21bd4a9828b3adf383ffa241d123
#
_entry.id   199c21bd4a9828b3adf383ffa241d123
#
_cell.length_a   1.000
_cell.length_b   1.000
_cell.length_c   1.000
_cell.angle_alpha   90.00
_cell.angle_beta   90.00
_cell.angle_gamma   90.00
#
_symmetry.space_group_name_H-M   'P 1'
#
loop_
_entity.id
_entity.type
_entity.pdbx_description
1 polymer ?
#
loop_
_entity_poly.entity_id
_entity_poly.type
_entity_poly.pdbx_seq_one_letter_code
_entity_poly.pdbx_strand_id
1 'polypeptide(L)'
;VRKRFGLPANRVLPDGSPFYTLPIIKNNSTGELVGDSFEIAQYLDRLYPEGPRLLPPSTVGLISAFNSQVDAVFTQHCVLCVQGMPYNPATAEESKATFAKRAGKERYEDLMITGEARAGMLESFRNALGELAKAYRRTEGPFLDGDTPTYADFIVGSWLQFYKKTIEEWEQLFSWQDGLWGELHRALEKYAEVK
;
A
#
# COMPACT_ATOMS: atom_id res chain seq x y z
N VAL A 1 -7.05 7.44 -16.41
CA VAL A 1 -8.03 8.14 -15.57
C VAL A 1 -7.52 9.54 -15.23
N ARG A 2 -6.38 9.76 -14.49
CA ARG A 2 -5.90 11.11 -14.12
C ARG A 2 -5.78 12.06 -15.30
N LYS A 3 -5.13 11.64 -16.40
CA LYS A 3 -5.05 12.44 -17.64
C LYS A 3 -6.42 12.87 -18.17
N ARG A 4 -7.42 11.97 -18.14
CA ARG A 4 -8.79 12.24 -18.61
C ARG A 4 -9.48 13.32 -17.78
N PHE A 5 -9.12 13.43 -16.49
CA PHE A 5 -9.66 14.46 -15.60
C PHE A 5 -8.76 15.70 -15.48
N GLY A 6 -7.73 15.83 -16.31
CA GLY A 6 -6.83 16.98 -16.27
C GLY A 6 -5.93 17.05 -15.03
N LEU A 7 -5.83 15.97 -14.24
CA LEU A 7 -4.96 15.93 -13.07
C LEU A 7 -3.51 15.67 -13.46
N PRO A 8 -2.54 16.32 -12.83
CA PRO A 8 -1.12 16.09 -13.07
C PRO A 8 -0.70 14.67 -12.67
N ALA A 9 0.44 14.22 -13.18
CA ALA A 9 1.10 13.03 -12.67
C ALA A 9 1.51 13.27 -11.20
N ASN A 10 1.35 12.27 -10.37
CA ASN A 10 1.75 12.34 -8.96
C ASN A 10 3.11 11.70 -8.68
N ARG A 11 3.68 11.02 -9.65
CA ARG A 11 5.05 10.46 -9.60
C ARG A 11 5.75 10.64 -10.95
N VAL A 12 7.06 10.49 -10.94
CA VAL A 12 7.92 10.48 -12.12
C VAL A 12 8.68 9.17 -12.13
N LEU A 13 8.75 8.50 -13.28
CA LEU A 13 9.54 7.28 -13.44
C LEU A 13 11.05 7.61 -13.54
N PRO A 14 11.95 6.63 -13.35
CA PRO A 14 13.40 6.85 -13.45
C PRO A 14 13.86 7.43 -14.79
N ASP A 15 13.11 7.20 -15.86
CA ASP A 15 13.36 7.76 -17.21
C ASP A 15 12.83 9.19 -17.39
N GLY A 16 12.33 9.83 -16.32
CA GLY A 16 11.75 11.16 -16.35
C GLY A 16 10.31 11.23 -16.85
N SER A 17 9.70 10.13 -17.27
CA SER A 17 8.32 10.12 -17.76
C SER A 17 7.30 10.28 -16.63
N PRO A 18 6.16 10.96 -16.91
CA PRO A 18 5.13 11.16 -15.89
C PRO A 18 4.39 9.85 -15.60
N PHE A 19 4.27 9.52 -14.30
CA PHE A 19 3.56 8.33 -13.83
C PHE A 19 2.26 8.71 -13.13
N TYR A 20 1.15 8.16 -13.62
CA TYR A 20 -0.21 8.45 -13.18
C TYR A 20 -0.75 7.29 -12.36
N THR A 21 -1.11 7.52 -11.11
CA THR A 21 -1.66 6.50 -10.22
C THR A 21 -3.10 6.80 -9.79
N LEU A 22 -3.76 5.82 -9.23
CA LEU A 22 -4.99 5.92 -8.45
C LEU A 22 -4.63 5.76 -6.96
N PRO A 23 -5.51 6.17 -6.05
CA PRO A 23 -6.91 6.57 -6.23
C PRO A 23 -7.12 8.03 -6.66
N ILE A 24 -8.36 8.32 -7.06
CA ILE A 24 -8.90 9.68 -7.26
C ILE A 24 -10.32 9.67 -6.71
N ILE A 25 -10.69 10.69 -5.96
CA ILE A 25 -12.07 10.96 -5.55
C ILE A 25 -12.58 12.25 -6.19
N LYS A 26 -13.88 12.35 -6.33
CA LYS A 26 -14.59 13.56 -6.77
C LYS A 26 -15.60 13.95 -5.70
N ASN A 27 -15.52 15.18 -5.24
CA ASN A 27 -16.59 15.76 -4.44
C ASN A 27 -17.76 16.13 -5.38
N ASN A 28 -18.88 15.45 -5.24
CA ASN A 28 -20.03 15.64 -6.11
C ASN A 28 -20.73 16.99 -5.89
N SER A 29 -20.56 17.63 -4.72
CA SER A 29 -21.19 18.92 -4.42
C SER A 29 -20.39 20.09 -5.00
N THR A 30 -19.05 20.00 -5.00
CA THR A 30 -18.16 21.08 -5.48
C THR A 30 -17.57 20.82 -6.85
N GLY A 31 -17.55 19.56 -7.30
CA GLY A 31 -16.85 19.13 -8.50
C GLY A 31 -15.35 18.92 -8.30
N GLU A 32 -14.81 19.19 -7.13
CA GLU A 32 -13.39 19.10 -6.82
C GLU A 32 -12.88 17.66 -6.97
N LEU A 33 -11.68 17.53 -7.55
CA LEU A 33 -10.99 16.27 -7.78
C LEU A 33 -9.73 16.23 -6.91
N VAL A 34 -9.61 15.20 -6.09
CA VAL A 34 -8.44 14.96 -5.23
C VAL A 34 -7.84 13.60 -5.56
N GLY A 35 -6.56 13.53 -5.77
CA GLY A 35 -5.87 12.28 -6.11
C GLY A 35 -4.54 12.14 -5.39
N ASP A 36 -4.18 10.95 -5.07
CA ASP A 36 -3.22 10.44 -4.12
C ASP A 36 -3.87 10.11 -2.78
N SER A 37 -3.56 8.93 -2.22
CA SER A 37 -4.24 8.44 -1.01
C SER A 37 -3.97 9.33 0.22
N PHE A 38 -2.76 9.89 0.34
CA PHE A 38 -2.41 10.77 1.44
C PHE A 38 -3.16 12.11 1.35
N GLU A 39 -3.20 12.70 0.14
CA GLU A 39 -3.94 13.93 -0.12
C GLU A 39 -5.45 13.76 0.09
N ILE A 40 -5.99 12.59 -0.29
CA ILE A 40 -7.38 12.24 -0.05
C ILE A 40 -7.67 12.17 1.46
N ALA A 41 -6.80 11.55 2.26
CA ALA A 41 -6.95 11.50 3.71
C ALA A 41 -6.95 12.90 4.33
N GLN A 42 -6.02 13.76 3.93
CA GLN A 42 -5.99 15.17 4.38
C GLN A 42 -7.26 15.93 3.97
N TYR A 43 -7.74 15.69 2.75
CA TYR A 43 -8.96 16.31 2.25
C TYR A 43 -10.17 15.90 3.09
N LEU A 44 -10.32 14.62 3.37
CA LEU A 44 -11.43 14.09 4.17
C LEU A 44 -11.39 14.61 5.61
N ASP A 45 -10.22 14.66 6.25
CA ASP A 45 -10.06 15.21 7.60
C ASP A 45 -10.45 16.70 7.68
N ARG A 46 -10.20 17.48 6.60
CA ARG A 46 -10.64 18.87 6.53
C ARG A 46 -12.15 19.00 6.28
N LEU A 47 -12.69 18.11 5.45
CA LEU A 47 -14.11 18.16 5.08
C LEU A 47 -15.03 17.70 6.21
N TYR A 48 -14.56 16.76 7.03
CA TYR A 48 -15.30 16.15 8.13
C TYR A 48 -14.57 16.35 9.48
N PRO A 49 -14.44 17.58 9.97
CA PRO A 49 -13.63 17.89 11.16
C PRO A 49 -14.13 17.23 12.45
N GLU A 50 -15.41 16.87 12.51
CA GLU A 50 -16.04 16.17 13.64
C GLU A 50 -15.94 14.63 13.52
N GLY A 51 -15.41 14.12 12.41
CA GLY A 51 -15.19 12.69 12.19
C GLY A 51 -13.92 12.16 12.85
N PRO A 52 -13.69 10.85 12.77
CA PRO A 52 -12.43 10.25 13.18
C PRO A 52 -11.25 10.86 12.42
N ARG A 53 -10.24 11.33 13.13
CA ARG A 53 -9.04 11.93 12.53
C ARG A 53 -8.09 10.85 12.02
N LEU A 54 -7.83 10.88 10.72
CA LEU A 54 -6.81 10.00 10.10
C LEU A 54 -5.40 10.58 10.26
N LEU A 55 -5.29 11.91 10.24
CA LEU A 55 -4.02 12.64 10.26
C LEU A 55 -4.09 13.74 11.35
N PRO A 56 -3.76 13.41 12.62
CA PRO A 56 -3.70 14.42 13.67
C PRO A 56 -2.77 15.57 13.27
N PRO A 57 -3.19 16.85 13.41
CA PRO A 57 -2.45 18.00 12.86
C PRO A 57 -0.99 18.09 13.30
N SER A 58 -0.70 17.66 14.53
CA SER A 58 0.68 17.67 15.09
C SER A 58 1.58 16.58 14.52
N THR A 59 1.04 15.58 13.83
CA THR A 59 1.78 14.39 13.35
C THR A 59 1.77 14.22 11.83
N VAL A 60 1.12 15.09 11.07
CA VAL A 60 0.98 14.98 9.60
C VAL A 60 2.33 14.74 8.92
N GLY A 61 3.36 15.54 9.27
CA GLY A 61 4.70 15.38 8.69
C GLY A 61 5.36 14.05 9.06
N LEU A 62 5.17 13.58 10.30
CA LEU A 62 5.71 12.30 10.76
C LEU A 62 5.00 11.13 10.05
N ILE A 63 3.68 11.20 9.92
CA ILE A 63 2.89 10.19 9.21
C ILE A 63 3.27 10.16 7.72
N SER A 64 3.52 11.32 7.10
CA SER A 64 4.01 11.40 5.72
C SER A 64 5.37 10.73 5.54
N ALA A 65 6.30 10.95 6.46
CA ALA A 65 7.62 10.29 6.44
C ALA A 65 7.50 8.78 6.65
N PHE A 66 6.67 8.34 7.61
CA PHE A 66 6.39 6.94 7.85
C PHE A 66 5.72 6.27 6.63
N ASN A 67 4.76 6.94 6.00
CA ASN A 67 4.14 6.49 4.76
C ASN A 67 5.18 6.21 3.66
N SER A 68 6.13 7.12 3.49
CA SER A 68 7.20 6.94 2.50
C SER A 68 8.09 5.74 2.81
N GLN A 69 8.38 5.50 4.08
CA GLN A 69 9.14 4.33 4.52
C GLN A 69 8.37 3.03 4.30
N VAL A 70 7.09 3.00 4.65
CA VAL A 70 6.20 1.84 4.42
C VAL A 70 6.13 1.52 2.94
N ASP A 71 5.86 2.51 2.09
CA ASP A 71 5.82 2.35 0.64
C ASP A 71 7.14 1.79 0.08
N ALA A 72 8.28 2.27 0.57
CA ALA A 72 9.59 1.78 0.14
C ALA A 72 9.77 0.29 0.50
N VAL A 73 9.48 -0.08 1.75
CA VAL A 73 9.60 -1.48 2.23
C VAL A 73 8.72 -2.42 1.41
N PHE A 74 7.44 -2.12 1.27
CA PHE A 74 6.53 -3.01 0.55
C PHE A 74 6.80 -3.03 -0.96
N THR A 75 7.07 -1.87 -1.57
CA THR A 75 7.36 -1.80 -3.02
C THR A 75 8.63 -2.55 -3.39
N GLN A 76 9.69 -2.49 -2.57
CA GLN A 76 10.92 -3.24 -2.79
C GLN A 76 10.68 -4.75 -2.89
N HIS A 77 9.67 -5.27 -2.20
CA HIS A 77 9.35 -6.69 -2.14
C HIS A 77 8.16 -7.10 -3.01
N CYS A 78 7.57 -6.16 -3.80
CA CYS A 78 6.42 -6.45 -4.67
C CYS A 78 6.66 -7.55 -5.71
N VAL A 79 7.91 -7.89 -6.01
CA VAL A 79 8.24 -9.02 -6.88
C VAL A 79 7.67 -10.34 -6.37
N LEU A 80 7.49 -10.50 -5.06
CA LEU A 80 6.82 -11.65 -4.43
C LEU A 80 5.35 -11.78 -4.86
N CYS A 81 4.70 -10.67 -5.21
CA CYS A 81 3.29 -10.61 -5.54
C CYS A 81 2.99 -10.96 -7.00
N VAL A 82 4.01 -11.00 -7.88
CA VAL A 82 3.84 -11.15 -9.33
C VAL A 82 3.05 -12.39 -9.71
N GLN A 83 3.31 -13.53 -9.03
CA GLN A 83 2.67 -14.81 -9.35
C GLN A 83 1.17 -14.82 -9.05
N GLY A 84 0.74 -14.13 -7.98
CA GLY A 84 -0.66 -14.11 -7.54
C GLY A 84 -1.45 -12.86 -7.93
N MET A 85 -0.93 -12.02 -8.85
CA MET A 85 -1.65 -10.81 -9.27
C MET A 85 -2.99 -11.14 -9.94
N PRO A 86 -4.11 -10.64 -9.41
CA PRO A 86 -5.42 -10.86 -10.00
C PRO A 86 -5.64 -9.92 -11.19
N TYR A 87 -5.55 -10.46 -12.40
CA TYR A 87 -5.87 -9.71 -13.61
C TYR A 87 -7.33 -9.93 -14.03
N ASN A 88 -7.95 -8.88 -14.59
CA ASN A 88 -9.20 -9.04 -15.30
C ASN A 88 -8.96 -9.92 -16.54
N PRO A 89 -9.66 -11.07 -16.68
CA PRO A 89 -9.44 -11.98 -17.80
C PRO A 89 -9.53 -11.33 -19.18
N ALA A 90 -10.39 -10.31 -19.35
CA ALA A 90 -10.58 -9.62 -20.63
C ALA A 90 -9.38 -8.77 -21.05
N THR A 91 -8.51 -8.34 -20.09
CA THR A 91 -7.37 -7.44 -20.32
C THR A 91 -6.07 -7.98 -19.73
N ALA A 92 -6.04 -9.25 -19.32
CA ALA A 92 -4.91 -9.85 -18.62
C ALA A 92 -3.63 -9.77 -19.46
N GLU A 93 -3.67 -10.15 -20.72
CA GLU A 93 -2.51 -10.18 -21.60
C GLU A 93 -1.94 -8.77 -21.85
N GLU A 94 -2.79 -7.78 -22.09
CA GLU A 94 -2.36 -6.39 -22.26
C GLU A 94 -1.73 -5.84 -20.96
N SER A 95 -2.32 -6.16 -19.82
CA SER A 95 -1.83 -5.74 -18.51
C SER A 95 -0.47 -6.37 -18.21
N LYS A 96 -0.32 -7.68 -18.42
CA LYS A 96 0.94 -8.42 -18.23
C LYS A 96 2.05 -7.88 -19.15
N ALA A 97 1.75 -7.66 -20.43
CA ALA A 97 2.69 -7.10 -21.39
C ALA A 97 3.16 -5.69 -20.95
N THR A 98 2.23 -4.88 -20.41
CA THR A 98 2.55 -3.56 -19.88
C THR A 98 3.48 -3.64 -18.67
N PHE A 99 3.25 -4.59 -17.75
CA PHE A 99 4.13 -4.81 -16.59
C PHE A 99 5.52 -5.28 -17.02
N ALA A 100 5.61 -6.27 -17.89
CA ALA A 100 6.88 -6.77 -18.42
C ALA A 100 7.70 -5.63 -19.05
N LYS A 101 7.08 -4.88 -19.97
CA LYS A 101 7.71 -3.73 -20.63
C LYS A 101 8.25 -2.69 -19.64
N ARG A 102 7.48 -2.32 -18.62
CA ARG A 102 7.89 -1.35 -17.58
C ARG A 102 9.08 -1.84 -16.77
N ALA A 103 9.18 -3.14 -16.56
CA ALA A 103 10.28 -3.78 -15.85
C ALA A 103 11.48 -4.14 -16.76
N GLY A 104 11.44 -3.77 -18.05
CA GLY A 104 12.50 -4.08 -19.02
C GLY A 104 12.61 -5.59 -19.32
N LYS A 105 11.50 -6.31 -19.22
CA LYS A 105 11.40 -7.75 -19.51
C LYS A 105 10.61 -7.99 -20.78
N GLU A 106 10.90 -9.12 -21.45
CA GLU A 106 10.19 -9.52 -22.65
C GLU A 106 8.82 -10.13 -22.32
N ARG A 107 8.75 -10.93 -21.26
CA ARG A 107 7.54 -11.64 -20.84
C ARG A 107 7.25 -11.37 -19.36
N TYR A 108 5.98 -11.49 -19.01
CA TYR A 108 5.52 -11.32 -17.63
C TYR A 108 6.11 -12.37 -16.68
N GLU A 109 6.26 -13.61 -17.18
CA GLU A 109 6.82 -14.74 -16.44
C GLU A 109 8.28 -14.49 -16.04
N ASP A 110 9.02 -13.67 -16.79
CA ASP A 110 10.41 -13.31 -16.49
C ASP A 110 10.53 -12.37 -15.27
N LEU A 111 9.41 -11.89 -14.73
CA LEU A 111 9.32 -11.15 -13.47
C LEU A 111 9.19 -12.08 -12.26
N MET A 112 8.78 -13.32 -12.45
CA MET A 112 8.53 -14.27 -11.36
C MET A 112 9.84 -14.77 -10.77
N ILE A 113 9.89 -14.83 -9.46
CA ILE A 113 11.02 -15.41 -8.72
C ILE A 113 10.57 -16.68 -8.00
N THR A 114 11.43 -17.71 -8.02
CA THR A 114 11.17 -19.02 -7.41
C THR A 114 12.41 -19.53 -6.68
N GLY A 115 12.27 -20.62 -5.95
CA GLY A 115 13.38 -21.30 -5.27
C GLY A 115 14.13 -20.38 -4.30
N GLU A 116 15.47 -20.45 -4.34
CA GLU A 116 16.34 -19.69 -3.42
C GLU A 116 16.16 -18.16 -3.54
N ALA A 117 15.93 -17.65 -4.75
CA ALA A 117 15.71 -16.22 -4.95
C ALA A 117 14.42 -15.75 -4.25
N ARG A 118 13.34 -16.55 -4.28
CA ARG A 118 12.10 -16.25 -3.57
C ARG A 118 12.29 -16.34 -2.06
N ALA A 119 12.96 -17.39 -1.57
CA ALA A 119 13.25 -17.56 -0.16
C ALA A 119 14.09 -16.39 0.41
N GLY A 120 15.14 -15.99 -0.31
CA GLY A 120 15.95 -14.82 0.07
C GLY A 120 15.16 -13.51 0.08
N MET A 121 14.23 -13.33 -0.87
CA MET A 121 13.36 -12.15 -0.91
C MET A 121 12.36 -12.13 0.25
N LEU A 122 11.80 -13.29 0.64
CA LEU A 122 10.93 -13.42 1.81
C LEU A 122 11.67 -13.10 3.10
N GLU A 123 12.91 -13.58 3.26
CA GLU A 123 13.73 -13.26 4.41
C GLU A 123 14.09 -11.78 4.47
N SER A 124 14.46 -11.17 3.35
CA SER A 124 14.67 -9.72 3.23
C SER A 124 13.43 -8.95 3.66
N PHE A 125 12.26 -9.38 3.22
CA PHE A 125 10.99 -8.74 3.58
C PHE A 125 10.68 -8.88 5.07
N ARG A 126 10.88 -10.08 5.65
CA ARG A 126 10.73 -10.32 7.08
C ARG A 126 11.60 -9.38 7.92
N ASN A 127 12.87 -9.21 7.50
CA ASN A 127 13.81 -8.32 8.19
C ASN A 127 13.38 -6.85 8.09
N ALA A 128 12.96 -6.40 6.89
CA ALA A 128 12.47 -5.04 6.68
C ALA A 128 11.20 -4.74 7.48
N LEU A 129 10.26 -5.69 7.55
CA LEU A 129 9.08 -5.59 8.41
C LEU A 129 9.45 -5.60 9.89
N GLY A 130 10.53 -6.30 10.29
CA GLY A 130 11.06 -6.25 11.64
C GLY A 130 11.49 -4.85 12.08
N GLU A 131 12.02 -4.04 11.18
CA GLU A 131 12.33 -2.62 11.47
C GLU A 131 11.05 -1.78 11.65
N LEU A 132 10.04 -1.97 10.80
CA LEU A 132 8.74 -1.30 10.96
C LEU A 132 8.03 -1.70 12.26
N ALA A 133 8.15 -2.96 12.66
CA ALA A 133 7.54 -3.49 13.89
C ALA A 133 8.01 -2.75 15.15
N LYS A 134 9.22 -2.18 15.14
CA LYS A 134 9.74 -1.41 16.28
C LYS A 134 8.88 -0.19 16.61
N ALA A 135 8.20 0.40 15.62
CA ALA A 135 7.28 1.52 15.85
C ALA A 135 6.02 1.05 16.59
N TYR A 136 5.44 -0.08 16.20
CA TYR A 136 4.24 -0.65 16.83
C TYR A 136 4.46 -1.16 18.26
N ARG A 137 5.69 -1.52 18.61
CA ARG A 137 6.03 -1.99 19.97
C ARG A 137 6.25 -0.85 20.97
N ARG A 138 5.97 0.39 20.63
CA ARG A 138 6.12 1.56 21.50
C ARG A 138 4.84 1.94 22.24
N THR A 139 3.70 1.44 21.76
CA THR A 139 2.38 1.72 22.34
C THR A 139 1.72 0.43 22.81
N GLU A 140 0.79 0.54 23.74
CA GLU A 140 -0.16 -0.51 24.06
C GLU A 140 -1.33 -0.42 23.05
N GLY A 141 -1.87 -1.57 22.62
CA GLY A 141 -2.92 -1.62 21.61
C GLY A 141 -2.40 -2.01 20.21
N PRO A 142 -3.31 -2.25 19.27
CA PRO A 142 -2.96 -2.79 17.94
C PRO A 142 -2.43 -1.74 16.96
N PHE A 143 -2.52 -0.43 17.25
CA PHE A 143 -2.19 0.65 16.34
C PHE A 143 -1.03 1.50 16.84
N LEU A 144 -0.46 2.31 15.97
CA LEU A 144 0.62 3.24 16.32
C LEU A 144 0.20 4.29 17.35
N ASP A 145 -1.08 4.64 17.40
CA ASP A 145 -1.67 5.53 18.41
C ASP A 145 -2.58 4.75 19.40
N GLY A 146 -2.09 3.59 19.87
CA GLY A 146 -2.79 2.75 20.82
C GLY A 146 -4.05 2.09 20.25
N ASP A 147 -5.21 2.48 20.75
CA ASP A 147 -6.50 1.90 20.35
C ASP A 147 -7.18 2.62 19.16
N THR A 148 -6.60 3.72 18.69
CA THR A 148 -7.16 4.54 17.61
C THR A 148 -6.31 4.42 16.36
N PRO A 149 -6.85 3.88 15.25
CA PRO A 149 -6.10 3.80 14.00
C PRO A 149 -5.96 5.19 13.36
N THR A 150 -4.77 5.44 12.85
CA THR A 150 -4.44 6.61 12.03
C THR A 150 -4.21 6.20 10.58
N TYR A 151 -3.97 7.17 9.70
CA TYR A 151 -3.58 6.88 8.32
C TYR A 151 -2.35 5.97 8.22
N ALA A 152 -1.42 6.08 9.17
CA ALA A 152 -0.23 5.24 9.21
C ALA A 152 -0.56 3.73 9.34
N ASP A 153 -1.60 3.40 10.11
CA ASP A 153 -2.06 2.02 10.28
C ASP A 153 -2.79 1.53 9.03
N PHE A 154 -3.61 2.39 8.43
CA PHE A 154 -4.34 2.05 7.20
C PHE A 154 -3.41 1.79 6.02
N ILE A 155 -2.30 2.52 5.89
CA ILE A 155 -1.37 2.24 4.78
C ILE A 155 -0.68 0.88 4.95
N VAL A 156 -0.24 0.53 6.16
CA VAL A 156 0.32 -0.80 6.43
C VAL A 156 -0.73 -1.88 6.22
N GLY A 157 -1.94 -1.69 6.77
CA GLY A 157 -3.05 -2.64 6.61
C GLY A 157 -3.45 -2.86 5.16
N SER A 158 -3.42 -1.81 4.33
CA SER A 158 -3.71 -1.91 2.89
C SER A 158 -2.66 -2.74 2.16
N TRP A 159 -1.38 -2.54 2.48
CA TRP A 159 -0.29 -3.36 1.94
C TRP A 159 -0.40 -4.82 2.40
N LEU A 160 -0.69 -5.07 3.68
CA LEU A 160 -0.91 -6.42 4.20
C LEU A 160 -2.08 -7.12 3.48
N GLN A 161 -3.18 -6.40 3.23
CA GLN A 161 -4.32 -6.93 2.48
C GLN A 161 -3.96 -7.25 1.02
N PHE A 162 -3.12 -6.42 0.39
CA PHE A 162 -2.62 -6.69 -0.96
C PHE A 162 -1.75 -7.96 -0.98
N TYR A 163 -0.81 -8.08 -0.05
CA TYR A 163 0.05 -9.26 0.06
C TYR A 163 -0.77 -10.52 0.39
N LYS A 164 -1.74 -10.45 1.30
CA LYS A 164 -2.64 -11.56 1.61
C LYS A 164 -3.34 -12.13 0.36
N LYS A 165 -3.62 -11.29 -0.62
CA LYS A 165 -4.30 -11.68 -1.87
C LYS A 165 -3.37 -12.14 -2.98
N THR A 166 -2.07 -11.90 -2.85
CA THR A 166 -1.13 -12.06 -3.96
C THR A 166 0.03 -13.01 -3.69
N ILE A 167 0.33 -13.32 -2.42
CA ILE A 167 1.40 -14.27 -2.09
C ILE A 167 0.86 -15.54 -1.44
N GLU A 168 1.49 -16.66 -1.75
CA GLU A 168 1.12 -17.95 -1.15
C GLU A 168 1.51 -18.02 0.33
N GLU A 169 2.58 -17.33 0.72
CA GLU A 169 3.14 -17.32 2.07
C GLU A 169 2.49 -16.31 3.01
N TRP A 170 1.28 -15.84 2.72
CA TRP A 170 0.63 -14.80 3.52
C TRP A 170 0.39 -15.20 5.00
N GLU A 171 0.12 -16.50 5.27
CA GLU A 171 -0.03 -17.00 6.64
C GLU A 171 1.29 -16.91 7.41
N GLN A 172 2.41 -17.24 6.74
CA GLN A 172 3.75 -17.08 7.30
C GLN A 172 4.05 -15.60 7.56
N LEU A 173 3.76 -14.70 6.61
CA LEU A 173 3.93 -13.26 6.79
C LEU A 173 3.16 -12.76 8.03
N PHE A 174 1.93 -13.20 8.21
CA PHE A 174 1.09 -12.77 9.32
C PHE A 174 1.56 -13.30 10.68
N SER A 175 2.37 -14.36 10.70
CA SER A 175 3.01 -14.89 11.93
C SER A 175 4.32 -14.19 12.31
N TRP A 176 4.90 -13.40 11.40
CA TRP A 176 6.16 -12.71 11.67
C TRP A 176 6.03 -11.71 12.83
N GLN A 177 7.15 -11.40 13.48
CA GLN A 177 7.24 -10.48 14.61
C GLN A 177 6.19 -10.78 15.71
N ASP A 178 6.09 -12.06 16.06
CA ASP A 178 5.16 -12.55 17.09
C ASP A 178 3.68 -12.37 16.75
N GLY A 179 3.34 -12.38 15.43
CA GLY A 179 1.98 -12.25 14.94
C GLY A 179 1.47 -10.82 14.77
N LEU A 180 2.33 -9.82 14.98
CA LEU A 180 1.96 -8.39 14.91
C LEU A 180 1.17 -8.03 13.65
N TRP A 181 1.63 -8.49 12.48
CA TRP A 181 0.99 -8.13 11.20
C TRP A 181 -0.39 -8.76 11.03
N GLY A 182 -0.56 -9.97 11.54
CA GLY A 182 -1.86 -10.61 11.60
C GLY A 182 -2.82 -9.93 12.56
N GLU A 183 -2.35 -9.44 13.70
CA GLU A 183 -3.14 -8.69 14.68
C GLU A 183 -3.58 -7.34 14.12
N LEU A 184 -2.65 -6.58 13.56
CA LEU A 184 -2.96 -5.30 12.90
C LEU A 184 -4.00 -5.49 11.78
N HIS A 185 -3.80 -6.49 10.92
CA HIS A 185 -4.73 -6.78 9.84
C HIS A 185 -6.14 -7.06 10.36
N ARG A 186 -6.28 -7.94 11.38
CA ARG A 186 -7.57 -8.26 12.01
C ARG A 186 -8.23 -7.04 12.66
N ALA A 187 -7.44 -6.21 13.35
CA ALA A 187 -7.95 -5.00 13.99
C ALA A 187 -8.53 -3.99 12.98
N LEU A 188 -8.04 -4.02 11.73
CA LEU A 188 -8.48 -3.15 10.65
C LEU A 188 -9.63 -3.75 9.80
N GLU A 189 -9.98 -5.04 9.95
CA GLU A 189 -11.01 -5.70 9.12
C GLU A 189 -12.37 -4.98 9.17
N LYS A 190 -12.76 -4.44 10.31
CA LYS A 190 -14.01 -3.67 10.48
C LYS A 190 -14.10 -2.42 9.59
N TYR A 191 -12.98 -1.94 9.08
CA TYR A 191 -12.92 -0.78 8.16
C TYR A 191 -12.82 -1.19 6.69
N ALA A 192 -12.69 -2.48 6.37
CA ALA A 192 -12.56 -2.99 5.01
C ALA A 192 -13.91 -3.29 4.33
N GLU A 193 -15.02 -3.10 5.02
CA GLU A 193 -16.35 -3.30 4.46
C GLU A 193 -16.71 -2.20 3.45
N VAL A 194 -17.05 -2.62 2.23
CA VAL A 194 -17.63 -1.73 1.20
C VAL A 194 -19.15 -1.75 1.39
N LYS A 195 -19.70 -0.60 1.76
CA LYS A 195 -21.15 -0.40 1.92
C LYS A 195 -21.76 0.13 0.64
#